data_d9885423bf00e34ab3b4ae27093bf258
#
_entry.id   d9885423bf00e34ab3b4ae27093bf258
#
_cell.length_a   1.000
_cell.length_b   1.000
_cell.length_c   1.000
_cell.angle_alpha   90.00
_cell.angle_beta   90.00
_cell.angle_gamma   90.00
#
_symmetry.space_group_name_H-M   'P 1'
#
loop_
_entity.id
_entity.type
_entity.pdbx_description
1 polymer ?
#
loop_
_entity_poly.entity_id
_entity_poly.type
_entity_poly.pdbx_seq_one_letter_code
_entity_poly.pdbx_strand_id
1 'polypeptide(L)'
;MKIKFSHLLLASSLLVSSLNVSAAAASFTDVEPSAWYYDAVENVTENGWLNGTGGSCFTPDGSLTRAMLATILWRIEGSPAPNGSADFIDTDSTGWYADGLAWSVENGLFTGYPDGSFRPANAITREQLAAVFYRTAEDKTDIGVGAISTKNGCSWASEACA
;
A
#
# COMPACT_ATOMS: atom_id res chain seq x y z
N MET A 1 15.37 -50.30 46.52
CA MET A 1 15.56 -48.87 46.81
C MET A 1 15.21 -48.07 45.62
N LYS A 2 13.99 -47.48 45.59
CA LYS A 2 13.44 -46.75 44.41
C LYS A 2 13.57 -45.27 44.68
N ILE A 3 14.40 -44.59 43.89
CA ILE A 3 14.55 -43.14 43.95
C ILE A 3 13.53 -42.52 42.96
N LYS A 4 12.56 -41.77 43.52
CA LYS A 4 11.60 -40.99 42.74
C LYS A 4 12.20 -39.65 42.42
N PHE A 5 12.47 -39.36 41.14
CA PHE A 5 12.78 -38.03 40.64
C PHE A 5 11.48 -37.25 40.46
N SER A 6 11.31 -36.24 41.31
CA SER A 6 10.23 -35.28 41.20
C SER A 6 10.65 -34.20 40.18
N HIS A 7 9.95 -34.14 39.02
CA HIS A 7 10.17 -33.12 38.02
C HIS A 7 9.50 -31.81 38.46
N LEU A 8 10.29 -30.87 38.92
CA LEU A 8 9.87 -29.48 39.14
C LEU A 8 9.88 -28.74 37.82
N LEU A 9 8.71 -28.64 37.19
CA LEU A 9 8.51 -27.82 36.00
C LEU A 9 8.42 -26.34 36.41
N LEU A 10 9.51 -25.60 36.26
CA LEU A 10 9.51 -24.15 36.30
C LEU A 10 8.93 -23.65 34.99
N ALA A 11 7.64 -23.30 35.00
CA ALA A 11 7.01 -22.55 33.91
C ALA A 11 7.49 -21.10 33.96
N SER A 12 8.54 -20.81 33.20
CA SER A 12 8.97 -19.44 32.92
C SER A 12 8.01 -18.82 31.90
N SER A 13 7.01 -18.08 32.38
CA SER A 13 6.14 -17.26 31.55
C SER A 13 6.92 -16.03 31.11
N LEU A 14 7.47 -16.08 29.89
CA LEU A 14 7.98 -14.91 29.20
C LEU A 14 6.78 -14.02 28.82
N LEU A 15 6.54 -12.99 29.65
CA LEU A 15 5.71 -11.85 29.26
C LEU A 15 6.43 -11.11 28.13
N VAL A 16 6.10 -11.47 26.90
CA VAL A 16 6.43 -10.62 25.72
C VAL A 16 5.50 -9.42 25.79
N SER A 17 5.96 -8.36 26.44
CA SER A 17 5.36 -7.04 26.31
C SER A 17 5.56 -6.63 24.85
N SER A 18 4.50 -6.72 24.04
CA SER A 18 4.45 -6.09 22.74
C SER A 18 4.58 -4.58 22.96
N LEU A 19 5.78 -4.06 22.74
CA LEU A 19 5.98 -2.62 22.60
C LEU A 19 5.22 -2.23 21.32
N ASN A 20 3.99 -1.73 21.50
CA ASN A 20 3.34 -0.96 20.47
C ASN A 20 4.19 0.30 20.28
N VAL A 21 5.14 0.24 19.36
CA VAL A 21 5.76 1.44 18.81
C VAL A 21 4.65 2.09 17.98
N SER A 22 3.89 2.97 18.63
CA SER A 22 3.07 3.92 17.89
C SER A 22 4.05 4.74 17.07
N ALA A 23 4.11 4.49 15.78
CA ALA A 23 4.77 5.39 14.87
C ALA A 23 4.08 6.74 15.06
N ALA A 24 4.84 7.74 15.52
CA ALA A 24 4.31 9.10 15.62
C ALA A 24 3.77 9.45 14.24
N ALA A 25 2.47 9.76 14.16
CA ALA A 25 1.85 10.21 12.93
C ALA A 25 2.71 11.32 12.34
N ALA A 26 3.15 11.17 11.10
CA ALA A 26 3.97 12.18 10.46
C ALA A 26 3.09 13.42 10.29
N SER A 27 3.39 14.49 11.04
CA SER A 27 2.67 15.75 10.87
C SER A 27 3.19 16.39 9.57
N PHE A 28 2.32 16.48 8.57
CA PHE A 28 2.62 17.16 7.33
C PHE A 28 2.29 18.65 7.47
N THR A 29 3.18 19.50 6.98
CA THR A 29 3.03 20.97 7.08
C THR A 29 1.98 21.54 6.14
N ASP A 30 1.58 20.74 5.14
CA ASP A 30 0.61 21.07 4.09
C ASP A 30 -0.74 20.35 4.26
N VAL A 31 -0.98 19.76 5.43
CA VAL A 31 -2.25 19.10 5.78
C VAL A 31 -2.82 19.78 7.01
N GLU A 32 -3.83 20.63 6.80
CA GLU A 32 -4.48 21.34 7.89
C GLU A 32 -5.36 20.39 8.72
N PRO A 33 -5.33 20.46 10.07
CA PRO A 33 -6.15 19.61 10.93
C PRO A 33 -7.66 19.75 10.71
N SER A 34 -8.11 20.85 10.13
CA SER A 34 -9.51 21.10 9.78
C SER A 34 -9.91 20.62 8.38
N ALA A 35 -8.96 20.09 7.59
CA ALA A 35 -9.25 19.59 6.26
C ALA A 35 -10.13 18.33 6.33
N TRP A 36 -11.09 18.21 5.42
CA TRP A 36 -12.01 17.07 5.36
C TRP A 36 -11.32 15.72 5.15
N TYR A 37 -10.10 15.73 4.64
CA TYR A 37 -9.27 14.54 4.38
C TYR A 37 -8.23 14.29 5.49
N TYR A 38 -8.17 15.08 6.54
CA TYR A 38 -7.13 14.99 7.58
C TYR A 38 -7.05 13.59 8.19
N ASP A 39 -8.17 13.06 8.69
CA ASP A 39 -8.23 11.75 9.33
C ASP A 39 -7.84 10.63 8.34
N ALA A 40 -8.18 10.79 7.07
CA ALA A 40 -7.80 9.84 6.03
C ALA A 40 -6.28 9.84 5.79
N VAL A 41 -5.66 11.03 5.77
CA VAL A 41 -4.20 11.17 5.63
C VAL A 41 -3.48 10.58 6.83
N GLU A 42 -3.94 10.84 8.06
CA GLU A 42 -3.37 10.21 9.25
C GLU A 42 -3.45 8.68 9.16
N ASN A 43 -4.63 8.15 8.85
CA ASN A 43 -4.83 6.71 8.76
C ASN A 43 -3.93 6.02 7.74
N VAL A 44 -3.83 6.53 6.51
CA VAL A 44 -3.00 5.91 5.46
C VAL A 44 -1.50 6.05 5.77
N THR A 45 -1.11 7.07 6.53
CA THR A 45 0.26 7.29 6.95
C THR A 45 0.65 6.40 8.12
N GLU A 46 -0.21 6.27 9.12
CA GLU A 46 -0.02 5.36 10.26
C GLU A 46 0.09 3.90 9.82
N ASN A 47 -0.68 3.51 8.81
CA ASN A 47 -0.58 2.19 8.20
C ASN A 47 0.64 2.05 7.26
N GLY A 48 1.41 3.11 7.03
CA GLY A 48 2.59 3.09 6.17
C GLY A 48 2.28 2.95 4.67
N TRP A 49 1.02 3.11 4.25
CA TRP A 49 0.62 2.98 2.85
C TRP A 49 1.08 4.16 2.00
N LEU A 50 0.97 5.38 2.56
CA LEU A 50 1.48 6.62 1.97
C LEU A 50 2.40 7.35 2.97
N ASN A 51 3.55 7.80 2.51
CA ASN A 51 4.57 8.43 3.36
C ASN A 51 4.84 9.91 2.99
N GLY A 52 3.95 10.53 2.25
CA GLY A 52 4.17 11.88 1.72
C GLY A 52 5.18 11.93 0.57
N THR A 53 5.48 13.13 0.11
CA THR A 53 6.33 13.39 -1.06
C THR A 53 7.72 13.90 -0.71
N GLY A 54 8.01 14.05 0.59
CA GLY A 54 9.28 14.55 1.13
C GLY A 54 9.16 15.93 1.77
N GLY A 55 10.19 16.34 2.52
CA GLY A 55 10.23 17.66 3.17
C GLY A 55 9.10 17.92 4.17
N SER A 56 8.54 16.87 4.80
CA SER A 56 7.35 16.96 5.65
C SER A 56 6.08 17.44 4.92
N CYS A 57 5.98 17.16 3.61
CA CYS A 57 4.79 17.44 2.79
C CYS A 57 4.10 16.16 2.35
N PHE A 58 2.77 16.18 2.35
CA PHE A 58 1.92 15.12 1.82
C PHE A 58 1.54 15.38 0.36
N THR A 59 1.40 16.64 0.00
CA THR A 59 0.99 17.14 -1.31
C THR A 59 -0.42 16.66 -1.70
N PRO A 60 -1.45 17.03 -0.92
CA PRO A 60 -2.80 16.47 -1.07
C PRO A 60 -3.41 16.70 -2.46
N ASP A 61 -3.08 17.81 -3.11
CA ASP A 61 -3.53 18.16 -4.47
C ASP A 61 -2.63 17.61 -5.58
N GLY A 62 -1.62 16.82 -5.21
CA GLY A 62 -0.66 16.25 -6.16
C GLY A 62 -1.25 15.11 -6.98
N SER A 63 -0.80 14.99 -8.22
CA SER A 63 -1.17 13.87 -9.06
C SER A 63 -0.49 12.57 -8.63
N LEU A 64 -1.24 11.49 -8.56
CA LEU A 64 -0.70 10.15 -8.31
C LEU A 64 0.02 9.65 -9.57
N THR A 65 1.27 9.22 -9.43
CA THR A 65 2.03 8.61 -10.53
C THR A 65 1.82 7.11 -10.60
N ARG A 66 2.20 6.50 -11.72
CA ARG A 66 2.14 5.04 -11.91
C ARG A 66 3.02 4.31 -10.89
N ALA A 67 4.25 4.80 -10.65
CA ALA A 67 5.14 4.23 -9.65
C ALA A 67 4.61 4.38 -8.22
N MET A 68 3.99 5.52 -7.90
CA MET A 68 3.34 5.70 -6.59
C MET A 68 2.23 4.68 -6.36
N LEU A 69 1.34 4.48 -7.33
CA LEU A 69 0.24 3.51 -7.18
C LEU A 69 0.77 2.09 -7.02
N ALA A 70 1.77 1.67 -7.80
CA ALA A 70 2.39 0.35 -7.64
C ALA A 70 2.96 0.14 -6.24
N THR A 71 3.66 1.15 -5.71
CA THR A 71 4.23 1.12 -4.35
C THR A 71 3.15 1.11 -3.26
N ILE A 72 2.06 1.86 -3.42
CA ILE A 72 0.94 1.89 -2.47
C ILE A 72 0.29 0.51 -2.38
N LEU A 73 -0.04 -0.11 -3.51
CA LEU A 73 -0.64 -1.45 -3.54
C LEU A 73 0.27 -2.49 -2.88
N TRP A 74 1.55 -2.46 -3.18
CA TRP A 74 2.55 -3.32 -2.55
C TRP A 74 2.61 -3.14 -1.02
N ARG A 75 2.56 -1.90 -0.52
CA ARG A 75 2.54 -1.61 0.91
C ARG A 75 1.26 -2.06 1.60
N ILE A 76 0.11 -1.91 0.94
CA ILE A 76 -1.18 -2.42 1.44
C ILE A 76 -1.13 -3.94 1.65
N GLU A 77 -0.41 -4.67 0.80
CA GLU A 77 -0.20 -6.11 0.93
C GLU A 77 0.92 -6.50 1.93
N GLY A 78 1.43 -5.53 2.70
CA GLY A 78 2.44 -5.78 3.72
C GLY A 78 3.87 -5.82 3.18
N SER A 79 4.12 -5.25 2.02
CA SER A 79 5.46 -5.12 1.42
C SER A 79 6.18 -6.47 1.21
N PRO A 80 5.55 -7.46 0.57
CA PRO A 80 6.18 -8.76 0.33
C PRO A 80 7.40 -8.61 -0.59
N ALA A 81 8.46 -9.38 -0.33
CA ALA A 81 9.64 -9.37 -1.17
C ALA A 81 9.27 -9.90 -2.58
N PRO A 82 9.57 -9.16 -3.66
CA PRO A 82 9.35 -9.65 -5.02
C PRO A 82 10.34 -10.80 -5.34
N ASN A 83 9.93 -11.74 -6.21
CA ASN A 83 10.79 -12.86 -6.62
C ASN A 83 11.78 -12.48 -7.71
N GLY A 84 11.64 -11.29 -8.32
CA GLY A 84 12.48 -10.81 -9.41
C GLY A 84 12.53 -9.30 -9.51
N SER A 85 13.04 -8.79 -10.62
CA SER A 85 13.05 -7.38 -10.97
C SER A 85 12.05 -7.11 -12.11
N ALA A 86 11.56 -5.87 -12.19
CA ALA A 86 10.79 -5.41 -13.34
C ALA A 86 11.71 -4.56 -14.23
N ASP A 87 12.19 -5.18 -15.31
CA ASP A 87 13.15 -4.55 -16.22
C ASP A 87 12.44 -3.81 -17.35
N PHE A 88 12.24 -2.51 -17.18
CA PHE A 88 11.78 -1.61 -18.23
C PHE A 88 12.90 -0.62 -18.58
N ILE A 89 12.90 -0.12 -19.80
CA ILE A 89 13.97 0.75 -20.32
C ILE A 89 14.09 2.09 -19.58
N ASP A 90 13.07 2.48 -18.84
CA ASP A 90 12.94 3.78 -18.15
C ASP A 90 12.76 3.63 -16.62
N THR A 91 13.11 2.49 -16.05
CA THR A 91 13.02 2.23 -14.60
C THR A 91 14.40 2.05 -13.99
N ASP A 92 14.52 2.49 -12.73
CA ASP A 92 15.73 2.31 -11.92
C ASP A 92 15.47 1.17 -10.90
N SER A 93 16.22 0.09 -11.02
CA SER A 93 16.14 -1.07 -10.12
C SER A 93 16.57 -0.76 -8.68
N THR A 94 17.18 0.40 -8.44
CA THR A 94 17.56 0.90 -7.10
C THR A 94 16.64 2.01 -6.60
N GLY A 95 15.64 2.38 -7.41
CA GLY A 95 14.68 3.43 -7.09
C GLY A 95 13.75 3.03 -5.94
N TRP A 96 13.19 4.02 -5.27
CA TRP A 96 12.27 3.85 -4.13
C TRP A 96 11.02 3.03 -4.46
N TYR A 97 10.69 2.88 -5.73
CA TYR A 97 9.54 2.15 -6.25
C TYR A 97 9.90 0.75 -6.78
N ALA A 98 11.17 0.37 -6.80
CA ALA A 98 11.64 -0.82 -7.49
C ALA A 98 10.95 -2.11 -7.01
N ASP A 99 10.89 -2.34 -5.69
CA ASP A 99 10.24 -3.52 -5.12
C ASP A 99 8.74 -3.52 -5.36
N GLY A 100 8.08 -2.37 -5.16
CA GLY A 100 6.65 -2.23 -5.41
C GLY A 100 6.28 -2.42 -6.88
N LEU A 101 7.13 -1.94 -7.80
CA LEU A 101 6.97 -2.15 -9.22
C LEU A 101 7.15 -3.63 -9.59
N ALA A 102 8.24 -4.26 -9.14
CA ALA A 102 8.53 -5.66 -9.41
C ALA A 102 7.39 -6.56 -8.93
N TRP A 103 6.94 -6.37 -7.69
CA TRP A 103 5.80 -7.09 -7.12
C TRP A 103 4.51 -6.86 -7.92
N SER A 104 4.21 -5.62 -8.30
CA SER A 104 2.99 -5.28 -9.04
C SER A 104 2.96 -5.90 -10.44
N VAL A 105 4.11 -6.01 -11.10
CA VAL A 105 4.25 -6.67 -12.41
C VAL A 105 4.14 -8.17 -12.27
N GLU A 106 4.80 -8.76 -11.28
CA GLU A 106 4.73 -10.20 -10.97
C GLU A 106 3.28 -10.66 -10.72
N ASN A 107 2.51 -9.85 -10.00
CA ASN A 107 1.09 -10.13 -9.71
C ASN A 107 0.14 -9.66 -10.82
N GLY A 108 0.65 -9.27 -11.98
CA GLY A 108 -0.17 -8.90 -13.14
C GLY A 108 -0.99 -7.62 -12.98
N LEU A 109 -0.76 -6.83 -11.92
CA LEU A 109 -1.49 -5.59 -11.67
C LEU A 109 -1.12 -4.51 -12.67
N PHE A 110 0.17 -4.43 -13.00
CA PHE A 110 0.72 -3.53 -13.99
C PHE A 110 1.38 -4.26 -15.14
N THR A 111 1.29 -3.66 -16.32
CA THR A 111 2.07 -4.03 -17.50
C THR A 111 2.81 -2.81 -18.02
N GLY A 112 3.94 -3.03 -18.70
CA GLY A 112 4.63 -1.99 -19.46
C GLY A 112 3.86 -1.61 -20.74
N TYR A 113 4.42 -0.65 -21.44
CA TYR A 113 3.96 -0.24 -22.77
C TYR A 113 4.65 -1.08 -23.86
N PRO A 114 4.09 -1.13 -25.08
CA PRO A 114 4.67 -1.89 -26.19
C PRO A 114 6.09 -1.46 -26.59
N ASP A 115 6.49 -0.26 -26.24
CA ASP A 115 7.83 0.29 -26.46
C ASP A 115 8.86 -0.18 -25.40
N GLY A 116 8.47 -1.02 -24.46
CA GLY A 116 9.31 -1.52 -23.37
C GLY A 116 9.44 -0.55 -22.18
N SER A 117 8.70 0.56 -22.18
CA SER A 117 8.70 1.52 -21.07
C SER A 117 7.62 1.19 -20.02
N PHE A 118 7.81 1.66 -18.79
CA PHE A 118 6.81 1.64 -17.73
C PHE A 118 6.19 3.02 -17.50
N ARG A 119 6.96 4.08 -17.69
CA ARG A 119 6.62 5.49 -17.45
C ARG A 119 6.31 5.76 -15.97
N PRO A 120 7.26 5.53 -15.06
CA PRO A 120 7.03 5.58 -13.61
C PRO A 120 6.55 6.96 -13.12
N ALA A 121 7.04 8.02 -13.69
CA ALA A 121 6.71 9.40 -13.32
C ALA A 121 5.42 9.94 -13.95
N ASN A 122 4.82 9.23 -14.91
CA ASN A 122 3.58 9.68 -15.51
C ASN A 122 2.41 9.55 -14.53
N ALA A 123 1.53 10.57 -14.53
CA ALA A 123 0.27 10.49 -13.80
C ALA A 123 -0.56 9.30 -14.30
N ILE A 124 -1.17 8.57 -13.37
CA ILE A 124 -2.07 7.48 -13.73
C ILE A 124 -3.41 8.05 -14.22
N THR A 125 -3.91 7.55 -15.34
CA THR A 125 -5.22 7.94 -15.82
C THR A 125 -6.35 7.17 -15.11
N ARG A 126 -7.59 7.71 -15.15
CA ARG A 126 -8.74 7.05 -14.53
C ARG A 126 -9.00 5.65 -15.09
N GLU A 127 -8.81 5.47 -16.40
CA GLU A 127 -8.96 4.15 -17.05
C GLU A 127 -7.89 3.16 -16.58
N GLN A 128 -6.64 3.61 -16.46
CA GLN A 128 -5.55 2.79 -15.95
C GLN A 128 -5.79 2.42 -14.48
N LEU A 129 -6.23 3.37 -13.65
CA LEU A 129 -6.58 3.13 -12.26
C LEU A 129 -7.70 2.09 -12.14
N ALA A 130 -8.75 2.23 -12.97
CA ALA A 130 -9.86 1.28 -12.98
C ALA A 130 -9.40 -0.13 -13.39
N ALA A 131 -8.53 -0.24 -14.40
CA ALA A 131 -7.98 -1.52 -14.83
C ALA A 131 -7.11 -2.18 -13.74
N VAL A 132 -6.32 -1.40 -13.00
CA VAL A 132 -5.51 -1.91 -11.89
C VAL A 132 -6.42 -2.39 -10.75
N PHE A 133 -7.43 -1.63 -10.35
CA PHE A 133 -8.38 -2.05 -9.30
C PHE A 133 -9.18 -3.29 -9.71
N TYR A 134 -9.58 -3.40 -10.97
CA TYR A 134 -10.25 -4.60 -11.46
C TYR A 134 -9.36 -5.85 -11.30
N ARG A 135 -8.10 -5.78 -11.71
CA ARG A 135 -7.13 -6.87 -11.55
C ARG A 135 -6.85 -7.20 -10.08
N THR A 136 -6.73 -6.16 -9.22
CA THR A 136 -6.58 -6.37 -7.78
C THR A 136 -7.79 -7.08 -7.18
N ALA A 137 -9.00 -6.84 -7.68
CA ALA A 137 -10.22 -7.49 -7.20
C ALA A 137 -10.37 -8.93 -7.72
N GLU A 138 -9.97 -9.21 -8.95
CA GLU A 138 -10.02 -10.58 -9.53
C GLU A 138 -9.12 -11.56 -8.78
N ASP A 139 -7.93 -11.11 -8.37
CA ASP A 139 -6.98 -11.93 -7.61
C ASP A 139 -7.45 -12.17 -6.16
N LYS A 140 -8.37 -11.37 -5.66
CA LYS A 140 -8.87 -11.35 -4.27
C LYS A 140 -10.20 -12.04 -4.04
N THR A 141 -10.62 -12.95 -4.89
CA THR A 141 -11.80 -13.79 -4.58
C THR A 141 -11.61 -14.62 -3.29
N ASP A 142 -10.43 -14.61 -2.70
CA ASP A 142 -10.08 -15.37 -1.49
C ASP A 142 -9.59 -14.53 -0.29
N ILE A 143 -9.40 -13.22 -0.43
CA ILE A 143 -9.01 -12.36 0.68
C ILE A 143 -10.20 -11.49 1.07
N GLY A 144 -10.78 -11.75 2.24
CA GLY A 144 -11.93 -11.08 2.83
C GLY A 144 -11.84 -9.55 3.01
N VAL A 145 -11.40 -8.84 1.99
CA VAL A 145 -11.73 -7.44 1.81
C VAL A 145 -13.22 -7.41 1.51
N GLY A 146 -13.98 -7.14 2.55
CA GLY A 146 -15.43 -7.03 2.45
C GLY A 146 -15.76 -6.27 1.18
N ALA A 147 -16.51 -6.94 0.29
CA ALA A 147 -16.89 -6.40 -0.99
C ALA A 147 -17.18 -4.93 -0.83
N ILE A 148 -16.46 -4.08 -1.59
CA ILE A 148 -16.92 -2.70 -1.79
C ILE A 148 -18.31 -2.88 -2.33
N SER A 149 -19.29 -2.73 -1.44
CA SER A 149 -20.69 -2.98 -1.77
C SER A 149 -21.07 -2.01 -2.88
N THR A 150 -21.15 -2.50 -4.09
CA THR A 150 -21.67 -1.77 -5.26
C THR A 150 -23.16 -1.42 -5.10
N LYS A 151 -23.72 -1.61 -3.88
CA LYS A 151 -25.15 -1.40 -3.58
C LYS A 151 -25.53 0.03 -3.23
N ASN A 152 -24.60 0.93 -3.03
CA ASN A 152 -24.95 2.34 -2.87
C ASN A 152 -24.45 3.08 -4.10
N GLY A 153 -25.34 3.28 -5.06
CA GLY A 153 -25.10 4.09 -6.23
C GLY A 153 -24.43 5.39 -5.83
N CYS A 154 -23.22 5.59 -6.32
CA CYS A 154 -22.48 6.84 -6.11
C CYS A 154 -23.22 7.96 -6.81
N SER A 155 -24.01 8.73 -6.08
CA SER A 155 -24.74 9.90 -6.60
C SER A 155 -23.81 11.03 -7.08
N TRP A 156 -22.50 10.95 -6.74
CA TRP A 156 -21.50 11.94 -7.17
C TRP A 156 -21.12 11.87 -8.66
N ALA A 157 -21.44 10.75 -9.33
CA ALA A 157 -21.13 10.60 -10.74
C ALA A 157 -22.13 11.30 -11.68
N SER A 158 -23.29 11.71 -11.15
CA SER A 158 -24.34 12.34 -11.94
C SER A 158 -24.24 13.86 -12.07
N GLU A 159 -23.43 14.51 -11.23
CA GLU A 159 -23.26 15.98 -11.26
C GLU A 159 -22.06 16.47 -12.04
N ALA A 160 -21.16 15.60 -12.47
CA ALA A 160 -19.92 15.98 -13.18
C ALA A 160 -19.99 15.87 -14.71
N CYS A 161 -21.12 15.51 -15.29
CA CYS A 161 -21.30 15.34 -16.74
C CYS A 161 -22.40 16.24 -17.33
N ALA A 162 -22.71 17.40 -16.72
CA ALA A 162 -23.59 18.41 -17.31
C ALA A 162 -22.82 19.65 -17.74
#